data_e7e8b0801d733386fa650dbff2c6bdf3
#
_entry.id   e7e8b0801d733386fa650dbff2c6bdf3
#
_cell.length_a   1.000
_cell.length_b   1.000
_cell.length_c   1.000
_cell.angle_alpha   90.00
_cell.angle_beta   90.00
_cell.angle_gamma   90.00
#
_symmetry.space_group_name_H-M   'P 1'
#
loop_
_entity.id
_entity.type
_entity.pdbx_description
1 polymer ?
#
loop_
_entity_poly.entity_id
_entity_poly.type
_entity_poly.pdbx_seq_one_letter_code
_entity_poly.pdbx_strand_id
1 'polypeptide(L)'
;MKKYISVKLQTRNNQPLSDAAMIERSWSLMNESMRAIDLQRRRLRSGEPEDAEFVFRWWVDLQFLIVALRRLRRSAELATRVSTAKSIVADAIKQFDQELPMLQKMRNVGEHIDDYAVDSEKRRHKDVERFSLQVGSFDGTTYEWIGARLNIDEARLASIHLWEAVRSVVKNWPKDSGN
;
A
#
# COMPACT_ATOMS: atom_id res chain seq x y z
N MET A 1 -16.93 38.80 6.30
CA MET A 1 -17.67 37.64 6.82
C MET A 1 -17.69 36.56 5.75
N LYS A 2 -16.91 35.47 5.90
CA LYS A 2 -16.95 34.31 5.01
C LYS A 2 -18.09 33.41 5.42
N LYS A 3 -19.11 33.23 4.54
CA LYS A 3 -20.18 32.24 4.74
C LYS A 3 -19.57 30.82 4.65
N TYR A 4 -19.55 30.11 5.76
CA TYR A 4 -19.29 28.68 5.74
C TYR A 4 -20.50 27.99 5.13
N ILE A 5 -20.29 27.30 4.01
CA ILE A 5 -21.30 26.44 3.41
C ILE A 5 -21.41 25.20 4.30
N SER A 6 -22.51 25.11 5.03
CA SER A 6 -22.86 23.92 5.79
C SER A 6 -23.25 22.82 4.82
N VAL A 7 -22.33 21.87 4.55
CA VAL A 7 -22.66 20.65 3.81
C VAL A 7 -23.51 19.79 4.75
N LYS A 8 -24.80 19.68 4.49
CA LYS A 8 -25.66 18.68 5.13
C LYS A 8 -25.11 17.30 4.78
N LEU A 9 -24.51 16.63 5.77
CA LEU A 9 -24.21 15.21 5.68
C LEU A 9 -25.53 14.47 5.44
N GLN A 10 -25.73 13.97 4.21
CA GLN A 10 -26.83 13.06 3.93
C GLN A 10 -26.70 11.86 4.85
N THR A 11 -27.77 11.53 5.54
CA THR A 11 -27.90 10.31 6.34
C THR A 11 -27.51 9.12 5.49
N ARG A 12 -26.44 8.42 5.85
CA ARG A 12 -25.97 7.22 5.17
C ARG A 12 -27.10 6.19 5.16
N ASN A 13 -27.59 5.86 3.99
CA ASN A 13 -28.32 4.60 3.80
C ASN A 13 -27.35 3.46 4.19
N ASN A 14 -27.68 2.74 5.24
CA ASN A 14 -26.88 1.61 5.76
C ASN A 14 -27.03 0.34 4.87
N GLN A 15 -27.36 0.49 3.61
CA GLN A 15 -27.39 -0.63 2.69
C GLN A 15 -25.96 -1.09 2.35
N PRO A 16 -25.71 -2.42 2.32
CA PRO A 16 -24.43 -2.94 1.89
C PRO A 16 -24.14 -2.50 0.44
N LEU A 17 -22.87 -2.25 0.16
CA LEU A 17 -22.44 -1.91 -1.20
C LEU A 17 -22.77 -3.04 -2.16
N SER A 18 -23.28 -2.70 -3.36
CA SER A 18 -23.42 -3.67 -4.44
C SER A 18 -22.06 -4.21 -4.90
N ASP A 19 -22.06 -5.36 -5.53
CA ASP A 19 -20.85 -5.97 -6.09
C ASP A 19 -20.12 -5.01 -7.05
N ALA A 20 -20.89 -4.37 -7.94
CA ALA A 20 -20.36 -3.35 -8.87
C ALA A 20 -19.69 -2.19 -8.10
N ALA A 21 -20.34 -1.65 -7.08
CA ALA A 21 -19.78 -0.57 -6.27
C ALA A 21 -18.53 -1.02 -5.50
N MET A 22 -18.44 -2.27 -5.04
CA MET A 22 -17.24 -2.82 -4.41
C MET A 22 -16.07 -2.92 -5.40
N ILE A 23 -16.30 -3.39 -6.61
CA ILE A 23 -15.27 -3.47 -7.66
C ILE A 23 -14.81 -2.08 -8.05
N GLU A 24 -15.72 -1.14 -8.29
CA GLU A 24 -15.38 0.25 -8.61
C GLU A 24 -14.56 0.91 -7.48
N ARG A 25 -14.96 0.71 -6.24
CA ARG A 25 -14.24 1.24 -5.08
C ARG A 25 -12.85 0.66 -4.94
N SER A 26 -12.71 -0.66 -5.11
CA SER A 26 -11.41 -1.33 -5.15
C SER A 26 -10.51 -0.72 -6.21
N TRP A 27 -11.02 -0.60 -7.43
CA TRP A 27 -10.32 -0.02 -8.57
C TRP A 27 -9.84 1.42 -8.31
N SER A 28 -10.74 2.28 -7.81
CA SER A 28 -10.40 3.67 -7.47
C SER A 28 -9.26 3.76 -6.46
N LEU A 29 -9.37 3.01 -5.35
CA LEU A 29 -8.34 2.98 -4.30
C LEU A 29 -7.00 2.40 -4.79
N MET A 30 -7.04 1.42 -5.70
CA MET A 30 -5.84 0.87 -6.31
C MET A 30 -5.14 1.89 -7.20
N ASN A 31 -5.89 2.64 -8.01
CA ASN A 31 -5.33 3.72 -8.84
C ASN A 31 -4.67 4.82 -7.99
N GLU A 32 -5.27 5.21 -6.87
CA GLU A 32 -4.65 6.14 -5.92
C GLU A 32 -3.32 5.58 -5.38
N SER A 33 -3.33 4.30 -4.97
CA SER A 33 -2.15 3.64 -4.42
C SER A 33 -1.03 3.49 -5.44
N MET A 34 -1.35 3.16 -6.71
CA MET A 34 -0.37 3.10 -7.80
C MET A 34 0.29 4.46 -8.06
N ARG A 35 -0.49 5.55 -8.05
CA ARG A 35 0.06 6.91 -8.19
C ARG A 35 1.02 7.24 -7.04
N ALA A 36 0.68 6.84 -5.81
CA ALA A 36 1.55 7.05 -4.66
C ALA A 36 2.85 6.24 -4.79
N ILE A 37 2.78 4.96 -5.21
CA ILE A 37 3.95 4.10 -5.45
C ILE A 37 4.87 4.73 -6.52
N ASP A 38 4.30 5.15 -7.66
CA ASP A 38 5.07 5.77 -8.74
C ASP A 38 5.69 7.12 -8.32
N LEU A 39 5.01 7.89 -7.48
CA LEU A 39 5.55 9.13 -6.92
C LEU A 39 6.75 8.83 -6.02
N GLN A 40 6.61 7.93 -5.05
CA GLN A 40 7.70 7.60 -4.13
C GLN A 40 8.91 7.02 -4.87
N ARG A 41 8.68 6.12 -5.84
CA ARG A 41 9.76 5.58 -6.67
C ARG A 41 10.51 6.67 -7.44
N ARG A 42 9.81 7.65 -8.01
CA ARG A 42 10.47 8.79 -8.69
C ARG A 42 11.31 9.62 -7.72
N ARG A 43 10.78 9.91 -6.53
CA ARG A 43 11.51 10.65 -5.49
C ARG A 43 12.76 9.90 -5.04
N LEU A 44 12.68 8.59 -4.84
CA LEU A 44 13.82 7.74 -4.48
C LEU A 44 14.90 7.67 -5.57
N ARG A 45 14.54 7.95 -6.83
CA ARG A 45 15.46 7.96 -7.95
C ARG A 45 15.95 9.36 -8.35
N SER A 46 15.35 10.40 -7.83
CA SER A 46 15.80 11.76 -8.05
C SER A 46 16.81 12.15 -6.97
N GLY A 47 17.92 12.80 -7.39
CA GLY A 47 18.77 13.53 -6.46
C GLY A 47 18.18 14.92 -6.25
N GLU A 48 18.00 15.31 -5.00
CA GLU A 48 17.53 16.65 -4.62
C GLU A 48 18.64 17.37 -3.86
N PRO A 49 18.75 18.73 -3.97
CA PRO A 49 19.76 19.48 -3.24
C PRO A 49 19.72 19.23 -1.73
N GLU A 50 18.52 19.02 -1.18
CA GLU A 50 18.28 18.74 0.23
C GLU A 50 18.88 17.41 0.68
N ASP A 51 19.19 16.48 -0.24
CA ASP A 51 19.80 15.20 0.11
C ASP A 51 21.21 15.37 0.70
N ALA A 52 21.88 16.48 0.44
CA ALA A 52 23.15 16.83 1.07
C ALA A 52 22.99 17.32 2.52
N GLU A 53 21.85 17.88 2.86
CA GLU A 53 21.54 18.43 4.18
C GLU A 53 20.67 17.47 5.01
N PHE A 54 19.72 16.78 4.35
CA PHE A 54 18.78 15.84 4.95
C PHE A 54 19.14 14.41 4.54
N VAL A 55 20.14 13.85 5.18
CA VAL A 55 20.71 12.52 4.89
C VAL A 55 19.68 11.40 4.85
N PHE A 56 18.50 11.61 5.44
CA PHE A 56 17.47 10.57 5.59
C PHE A 56 16.18 10.81 4.79
N ARG A 57 16.18 11.70 3.77
CA ARG A 57 15.00 11.90 2.92
C ARG A 57 14.53 10.59 2.30
N TRP A 58 15.44 9.80 1.75
CA TRP A 58 15.12 8.51 1.17
C TRP A 58 14.46 7.53 2.16
N TRP A 59 14.82 7.60 3.44
CA TRP A 59 14.19 6.77 4.46
C TRP A 59 12.71 7.12 4.63
N VAL A 60 12.36 8.39 4.67
CA VAL A 60 10.98 8.86 4.76
C VAL A 60 10.20 8.42 3.52
N ASP A 61 10.77 8.61 2.32
CA ASP A 61 10.14 8.19 1.07
C ASP A 61 9.93 6.67 1.00
N LEU A 62 10.84 5.86 1.54
CA LEU A 62 10.70 4.40 1.66
C LEU A 62 9.58 4.01 2.64
N GLN A 63 9.44 4.69 3.78
CA GLN A 63 8.31 4.45 4.69
C GLN A 63 6.97 4.72 4.00
N PHE A 64 6.86 5.81 3.25
CA PHE A 64 5.66 6.09 2.46
C PHE A 64 5.44 5.07 1.34
N LEU A 65 6.49 4.59 0.69
CA LEU A 65 6.38 3.50 -0.31
C LEU A 65 5.81 2.23 0.32
N ILE A 66 6.31 1.81 1.48
CA ILE A 66 5.82 0.64 2.22
C ILE A 66 4.33 0.79 2.54
N VAL A 67 3.91 1.95 3.01
CA VAL A 67 2.49 2.24 3.28
C VAL A 67 1.64 2.18 2.00
N ALA A 68 2.13 2.76 0.89
CA ALA A 68 1.43 2.75 -0.39
C ALA A 68 1.27 1.33 -0.96
N LEU A 69 2.30 0.49 -0.89
CA LEU A 69 2.27 -0.92 -1.28
C LEU A 69 1.24 -1.71 -0.46
N ARG A 70 1.22 -1.52 0.86
CA ARG A 70 0.23 -2.17 1.73
C ARG A 70 -1.19 -1.69 1.45
N ARG A 71 -1.35 -0.41 1.14
CA ARG A 71 -2.65 0.17 0.76
C ARG A 71 -3.14 -0.41 -0.57
N LEU A 72 -2.27 -0.58 -1.57
CA LEU A 72 -2.59 -1.25 -2.83
C LEU A 72 -3.14 -2.66 -2.59
N ARG A 73 -2.40 -3.48 -1.83
CA ARG A 73 -2.83 -4.85 -1.49
C ARG A 73 -4.19 -4.88 -0.79
N ARG A 74 -4.41 -4.00 0.20
CA ARG A 74 -5.69 -3.91 0.92
C ARG A 74 -6.84 -3.45 0.02
N SER A 75 -6.54 -2.58 -0.94
CA SER A 75 -7.52 -2.13 -1.93
C SER A 75 -7.94 -3.27 -2.84
N ALA A 76 -7.01 -4.13 -3.27
CA ALA A 76 -7.32 -5.33 -4.05
C ALA A 76 -8.17 -6.33 -3.24
N GLU A 77 -7.89 -6.49 -1.94
CA GLU A 77 -8.63 -7.37 -1.05
C GLU A 77 -10.13 -7.04 -0.98
N LEU A 78 -10.51 -5.78 -1.21
CA LEU A 78 -11.91 -5.38 -1.28
C LEU A 78 -12.65 -6.11 -2.42
N ALA A 79 -12.00 -6.29 -3.58
CA ALA A 79 -12.58 -7.00 -4.73
C ALA A 79 -12.79 -8.50 -4.46
N THR A 80 -12.06 -9.12 -3.54
CA THR A 80 -12.27 -10.54 -3.19
C THR A 80 -13.60 -10.81 -2.48
N ARG A 81 -14.28 -9.77 -2.01
CA ARG A 81 -15.63 -9.88 -1.42
C ARG A 81 -16.71 -10.18 -2.47
N VAL A 82 -16.39 -9.94 -3.73
CA VAL A 82 -17.26 -10.24 -4.86
C VAL A 82 -16.95 -11.63 -5.38
N SER A 83 -17.94 -12.52 -5.37
CA SER A 83 -17.76 -13.95 -5.66
C SER A 83 -17.13 -14.23 -7.02
N THR A 84 -17.53 -13.50 -8.05
CA THR A 84 -17.03 -13.65 -9.44
C THR A 84 -15.59 -13.16 -9.63
N ALA A 85 -15.11 -12.25 -8.78
CA ALA A 85 -13.76 -11.70 -8.82
C ALA A 85 -12.80 -12.43 -7.86
N LYS A 86 -13.35 -13.15 -6.88
CA LYS A 86 -12.62 -13.66 -5.71
C LYS A 86 -11.40 -14.50 -6.07
N SER A 87 -11.54 -15.48 -6.94
CA SER A 87 -10.43 -16.39 -7.29
C SER A 87 -9.28 -15.63 -7.94
N ILE A 88 -9.56 -14.89 -9.01
CA ILE A 88 -8.56 -14.15 -9.79
C ILE A 88 -7.77 -13.18 -8.89
N VAL A 89 -8.49 -12.42 -8.07
CA VAL A 89 -7.85 -11.40 -7.23
C VAL A 89 -7.14 -12.02 -6.04
N ALA A 90 -7.65 -13.11 -5.45
CA ALA A 90 -6.98 -13.81 -4.35
C ALA A 90 -5.65 -14.44 -4.81
N ASP A 91 -5.60 -15.03 -6.00
CA ASP A 91 -4.38 -15.59 -6.58
C ASP A 91 -3.34 -14.48 -6.82
N ALA A 92 -3.76 -13.33 -7.36
CA ALA A 92 -2.89 -12.19 -7.57
C ALA A 92 -2.37 -11.59 -6.25
N ILE A 93 -3.19 -11.53 -5.19
CA ILE A 93 -2.76 -11.11 -3.85
C ILE A 93 -1.72 -12.09 -3.30
N LYS A 94 -1.94 -13.40 -3.46
CA LYS A 94 -0.99 -14.43 -3.02
C LYS A 94 0.36 -14.27 -3.71
N GLN A 95 0.35 -14.04 -5.02
CA GLN A 95 1.57 -13.77 -5.79
C GLN A 95 2.27 -12.51 -5.28
N PHE A 96 1.56 -11.40 -5.10
CA PHE A 96 2.09 -10.16 -4.53
C PHE A 96 2.74 -10.38 -3.15
N ASP A 97 2.10 -11.15 -2.27
CA ASP A 97 2.63 -11.46 -0.95
C ASP A 97 3.88 -12.36 -1.02
N GLN A 98 4.00 -13.22 -2.05
CA GLN A 98 5.19 -14.04 -2.31
C GLN A 98 6.36 -13.22 -2.88
N GLU A 99 6.07 -12.26 -3.75
CA GLU A 99 7.06 -11.35 -4.32
C GLU A 99 7.59 -10.34 -3.29
N LEU A 100 6.77 -9.97 -2.29
CA LEU A 100 7.11 -9.00 -1.24
C LEU A 100 6.89 -9.56 0.19
N PRO A 101 7.57 -10.66 0.56
CA PRO A 101 7.26 -11.41 1.78
C PRO A 101 7.50 -10.60 3.07
N MET A 102 8.44 -9.66 3.05
CA MET A 102 8.82 -8.86 4.21
C MET A 102 8.04 -7.55 4.36
N LEU A 103 7.22 -7.22 3.35
CA LEU A 103 6.47 -5.95 3.32
C LEU A 103 5.58 -5.75 4.56
N GLN A 104 4.91 -6.82 5.01
CA GLN A 104 4.04 -6.73 6.19
C GLN A 104 4.83 -6.51 7.48
N LYS A 105 6.01 -7.13 7.62
CA LYS A 105 6.90 -6.94 8.77
C LYS A 105 7.38 -5.49 8.82
N MET A 106 7.93 -4.99 7.71
CA MET A 106 8.41 -3.60 7.61
C MET A 106 7.32 -2.60 7.98
N ARG A 107 6.12 -2.77 7.40
CA ARG A 107 4.98 -1.89 7.73
C ARG A 107 4.58 -1.97 9.20
N ASN A 108 4.47 -3.16 9.77
CA ASN A 108 4.04 -3.31 11.16
C ASN A 108 5.05 -2.67 12.13
N VAL A 109 6.35 -2.86 11.88
CA VAL A 109 7.39 -2.25 12.72
C VAL A 109 7.37 -0.73 12.58
N GLY A 110 7.22 -0.20 11.36
CA GLY A 110 7.15 1.25 11.14
C GLY A 110 5.94 1.93 11.78
N GLU A 111 4.77 1.27 11.77
CA GLU A 111 3.55 1.84 12.37
C GLU A 111 3.46 1.71 13.90
N HIS A 112 4.13 0.71 14.47
CA HIS A 112 4.15 0.45 15.91
C HIS A 112 5.55 0.61 16.49
N ILE A 113 6.29 1.59 15.97
CA ILE A 113 7.69 1.80 16.30
C ILE A 113 7.90 2.06 17.81
N ASP A 114 6.91 2.64 18.46
CA ASP A 114 6.85 2.87 19.90
C ASP A 114 6.90 1.56 20.70
N ASP A 115 6.13 0.55 20.31
CA ASP A 115 6.16 -0.76 20.93
C ASP A 115 7.52 -1.46 20.77
N TYR A 116 8.15 -1.30 19.59
CA TYR A 116 9.46 -1.89 19.32
C TYR A 116 10.60 -1.13 20.01
N ALA A 117 10.51 0.19 20.14
CA ALA A 117 11.52 1.03 20.77
C ALA A 117 11.73 0.72 22.26
N VAL A 118 10.72 0.15 22.92
CA VAL A 118 10.74 -0.22 24.34
C VAL A 118 10.67 -1.73 24.58
N ASP A 119 10.87 -2.53 23.54
CA ASP A 119 10.76 -4.00 23.59
C ASP A 119 9.44 -4.50 24.21
N SER A 120 8.34 -3.79 23.95
CA SER A 120 7.01 -4.10 24.45
C SER A 120 6.58 -5.54 24.14
N GLU A 121 5.88 -6.18 25.10
CA GLU A 121 5.27 -7.49 24.87
C GLU A 121 4.18 -7.48 23.79
N LYS A 122 3.65 -6.31 23.41
CA LYS A 122 2.66 -6.16 22.36
C LYS A 122 3.25 -6.27 20.94
N ARG A 123 4.56 -6.11 20.77
CA ARG A 123 5.20 -6.21 19.46
C ARG A 123 4.95 -7.57 18.82
N ARG A 124 4.56 -7.55 17.57
CA ARG A 124 4.19 -8.76 16.81
C ARG A 124 5.42 -9.58 16.39
N HIS A 125 6.51 -8.90 16.02
CA HIS A 125 7.76 -9.51 15.55
C HIS A 125 8.79 -9.47 16.68
N LYS A 126 8.84 -10.56 17.47
CA LYS A 126 9.74 -10.66 18.64
C LYS A 126 11.23 -10.71 18.27
N ASP A 127 11.52 -11.05 17.02
CA ASP A 127 12.86 -11.06 16.44
C ASP A 127 13.40 -9.66 16.08
N VAL A 128 12.57 -8.63 16.19
CA VAL A 128 12.99 -7.23 15.99
C VAL A 128 13.24 -6.59 17.35
N GLU A 129 14.50 -6.38 17.65
CA GLU A 129 14.95 -5.71 18.87
C GLU A 129 15.01 -4.19 18.67
N ARG A 130 14.95 -3.41 19.77
CA ARG A 130 15.04 -1.94 19.74
C ARG A 130 16.27 -1.41 19.00
N PHE A 131 17.39 -2.12 19.08
CA PHE A 131 18.63 -1.76 18.38
C PHE A 131 18.57 -1.97 16.87
N SER A 132 17.61 -2.77 16.38
CA SER A 132 17.37 -2.99 14.95
C SER A 132 16.59 -1.85 14.29
N LEU A 133 16.10 -0.88 15.06
CA LEU A 133 15.27 0.23 14.56
C LEU A 133 16.06 1.35 13.89
N GLN A 134 17.37 1.19 13.74
CA GLN A 134 18.16 2.15 12.96
C GLN A 134 17.62 2.28 11.54
N VAL A 135 17.95 3.39 10.89
CA VAL A 135 17.41 3.77 9.58
C VAL A 135 17.59 2.72 8.48
N GLY A 136 18.54 1.81 8.64
CA GLY A 136 18.89 0.83 7.62
C GLY A 136 19.80 1.40 6.54
N SER A 137 19.83 0.74 5.38
CA SER A 137 20.63 1.17 4.24
C SER A 137 19.80 1.14 2.96
N PHE A 138 20.14 2.05 2.03
CA PHE A 138 19.53 2.12 0.71
C PHE A 138 20.60 2.40 -0.34
N ASP A 139 20.72 1.52 -1.33
CA ASP A 139 21.72 1.62 -2.41
C ASP A 139 21.19 2.33 -3.68
N GLY A 140 20.01 2.96 -3.61
CA GLY A 140 19.31 3.55 -4.75
C GLY A 140 18.29 2.61 -5.40
N THR A 141 18.29 1.32 -5.04
CA THR A 141 17.41 0.29 -5.58
C THR A 141 16.84 -0.61 -4.49
N THR A 142 17.68 -1.03 -3.55
CA THR A 142 17.32 -1.98 -2.49
C THR A 142 17.42 -1.33 -1.12
N TYR A 143 16.36 -1.43 -0.38
CA TYR A 143 16.28 -1.04 1.02
C TYR A 143 16.48 -2.24 1.93
N GLU A 144 17.43 -2.16 2.85
CA GLU A 144 17.66 -3.15 3.90
C GLU A 144 17.34 -2.55 5.27
N TRP A 145 16.39 -3.15 5.97
CA TRP A 145 15.93 -2.68 7.28
C TRP A 145 15.34 -3.83 8.10
N ILE A 146 15.66 -3.88 9.40
CA ILE A 146 15.17 -4.90 10.36
C ILE A 146 15.36 -6.35 9.87
N GLY A 147 16.48 -6.62 9.20
CA GLY A 147 16.76 -7.92 8.59
C GLY A 147 15.90 -8.27 7.37
N ALA A 148 15.23 -7.29 6.79
CA ALA A 148 14.36 -7.42 5.62
C ALA A 148 14.93 -6.63 4.44
N ARG A 149 14.63 -7.10 3.22
CA ARG A 149 15.02 -6.43 1.96
C ARG A 149 13.79 -6.08 1.15
N LEU A 150 13.80 -4.89 0.54
CA LEU A 150 12.78 -4.40 -0.37
C LEU A 150 13.44 -3.76 -1.58
N ASN A 151 13.36 -4.40 -2.74
CA ASN A 151 13.78 -3.80 -4.00
C ASN A 151 12.61 -2.96 -4.57
N ILE A 152 12.86 -1.67 -4.84
CA ILE A 152 11.80 -0.72 -5.25
C ILE A 152 11.26 -0.99 -6.66
N ASP A 153 12.05 -1.61 -7.54
CA ASP A 153 11.63 -1.95 -8.90
C ASP A 153 10.83 -3.24 -8.93
N GLU A 154 11.27 -4.27 -8.18
CA GLU A 154 10.50 -5.50 -7.98
C GLU A 154 9.16 -5.20 -7.31
N ALA A 155 9.15 -4.33 -6.29
CA ALA A 155 7.93 -3.90 -5.64
C ALA A 155 6.97 -3.19 -6.61
N ARG A 156 7.49 -2.39 -7.53
CA ARG A 156 6.68 -1.78 -8.59
C ARG A 156 6.12 -2.82 -9.56
N LEU A 157 6.91 -3.81 -9.99
CA LEU A 157 6.46 -4.87 -10.88
C LEU A 157 5.36 -5.72 -10.21
N ALA A 158 5.56 -6.14 -8.98
CA ALA A 158 4.54 -6.84 -8.18
C ALA A 158 3.23 -6.02 -8.09
N SER A 159 3.36 -4.70 -7.91
CA SER A 159 2.21 -3.78 -7.86
C SER A 159 1.46 -3.72 -9.19
N ILE A 160 2.17 -3.73 -10.32
CA ILE A 160 1.57 -3.75 -11.66
C ILE A 160 0.80 -5.06 -11.88
N HIS A 161 1.39 -6.21 -11.54
CA HIS A 161 0.73 -7.51 -11.69
C HIS A 161 -0.59 -7.56 -10.90
N LEU A 162 -0.56 -7.12 -9.64
CA LEU A 162 -1.76 -7.06 -8.80
C LEU A 162 -2.81 -6.08 -9.36
N TRP A 163 -2.38 -4.91 -9.84
CA TRP A 163 -3.25 -3.90 -10.43
C TRP A 163 -3.91 -4.40 -11.73
N GLU A 164 -3.14 -5.07 -12.62
CA GLU A 164 -3.68 -5.62 -13.87
C GLU A 164 -4.70 -6.75 -13.62
N ALA A 165 -4.52 -7.55 -12.57
CA ALA A 165 -5.49 -8.58 -12.21
C ALA A 165 -6.86 -7.95 -11.88
N VAL A 166 -6.90 -6.89 -11.06
CA VAL A 166 -8.15 -6.18 -10.75
C VAL A 166 -8.68 -5.42 -11.97
N ARG A 167 -7.80 -4.82 -12.78
CA ARG A 167 -8.17 -4.19 -14.04
C ARG A 167 -8.88 -5.15 -14.99
N SER A 168 -8.43 -6.39 -15.08
CA SER A 168 -9.08 -7.42 -15.91
C SER A 168 -10.50 -7.71 -15.45
N VAL A 169 -10.73 -7.76 -14.13
CA VAL A 169 -12.08 -7.91 -13.56
C VAL A 169 -12.96 -6.72 -13.92
N VAL A 170 -12.45 -5.49 -13.78
CA VAL A 170 -13.20 -4.26 -14.13
C VAL A 170 -13.59 -4.22 -15.60
N LYS A 171 -12.66 -4.59 -16.51
CA LYS A 171 -12.91 -4.61 -17.94
C LYS A 171 -13.98 -5.62 -18.38
N ASN A 172 -14.00 -6.76 -17.69
CA ASN A 172 -14.94 -7.86 -17.99
C ASN A 172 -16.19 -7.79 -17.11
N TRP A 173 -16.34 -6.75 -16.30
CA TRP A 173 -17.52 -6.55 -15.48
C TRP A 173 -18.74 -6.29 -16.38
N PRO A 174 -19.87 -6.99 -16.15
CA PRO A 174 -21.09 -6.73 -16.91
C PRO A 174 -21.47 -5.25 -16.79
N LYS A 175 -21.47 -4.54 -17.89
CA LYS A 175 -22.04 -3.20 -17.90
C LYS A 175 -23.54 -3.41 -17.71
N ASP A 176 -24.11 -2.89 -16.63
CA ASP A 176 -25.55 -2.84 -16.49
C ASP A 176 -26.12 -2.29 -17.79
N SER A 177 -26.84 -3.17 -18.51
CA SER A 177 -27.64 -2.74 -19.64
C SER A 177 -28.71 -1.87 -19.01
N GLY A 178 -28.45 -0.56 -18.94
CA GLY A 178 -29.39 0.39 -18.41
C GLY A 178 -30.74 0.24 -19.13
N ASN A 179 -31.72 -0.16 -18.39
CA ASN A 179 -33.13 0.05 -18.73
C ASN A 179 -33.52 1.46 -18.33
#